data_4615deb18718f9657de87c9476761cb6
#
_entry.id   4615deb18718f9657de87c9476761cb6
#
_cell.length_a   1.000
_cell.length_b   1.000
_cell.length_c   1.000
_cell.angle_alpha   90.00
_cell.angle_beta   90.00
_cell.angle_gamma   90.00
#
_symmetry.space_group_name_H-M   'P 1'
#
loop_
_entity.id
_entity.type
_entity.pdbx_description
1 polymer ?
#
loop_
_entity_poly.entity_id
_entity_poly.type
_entity_poly.pdbx_seq_one_letter_code
_entity_poly.pdbx_strand_id
1 'polypeptide(L)'
;MTVSSLIWRATGCILVATAMVLPTALRAQMLIPQELWRVSAAGNYLAAREATSERDAGAASTYYRAALKGDPKNPELIERTFLAALADGDVDEAVKLADRLVQIDRGHRIARLVLGVRAIKQKQYPVARQQLAQSVRGPIADLTATLLSAWTLYGTGEARPAVDTIDRLVGPDWYSIFKDLHAGLILDAAGNKKEAGKRLERAYKLDPNALRAAQAFGNWSSRGASKDEALKIFQDFDKALPRHPLIVQAIRQLNAGEKLPPLVQTPQLGASEVLYGLGTSLGRQGGEDLALIYLQLAIYLAPEQPLPLLSLADLFENLKKPPLAIKAYEKVPEESPLRRNAEIQMAMDLDTLDKSEEAKAHLQKLVAERPNDLEAIMALGNVLRGRKDFSGCADIYSKGIDNIGHPDKPNWPFYYFRGICFERDKQWSKAEADLKEALVLYPDQPHVLNYLGYSWIDQGVHLDEGMRMIQRAVEQRPDDGYIVDSLGWAYFRTGNNDEAVKHLERAVELKPEDPTINDHLGDAYWKVGRTLEAQFQWAHARDLNPEPDDLKKIAEKLKSGLLDETSSSAEAAKKKPGNGG
;
A
#
# COMPACT_ATOMS: atom_id res chain seq x y z
N MET A 1 -14.78 34.96 45.37
CA MET A 1 -14.32 34.14 46.48
C MET A 1 -15.07 32.84 46.47
N THR A 2 -14.38 31.86 46.03
CA THR A 2 -14.19 30.48 46.41
C THR A 2 -15.33 29.52 46.10
N VAL A 3 -15.20 28.92 44.93
CA VAL A 3 -15.72 27.57 44.63
C VAL A 3 -14.49 26.71 44.32
N SER A 4 -13.98 26.04 45.34
CA SER A 4 -12.86 25.14 45.22
C SER A 4 -12.87 24.19 46.44
N SER A 5 -13.68 23.12 46.38
CA SER A 5 -13.54 22.01 47.34
C SER A 5 -14.49 20.80 47.10
N LEU A 6 -14.93 20.51 45.87
CA LEU A 6 -15.83 19.35 45.65
C LEU A 6 -15.47 18.46 44.42
N ILE A 7 -14.23 18.48 43.96
CA ILE A 7 -13.82 17.66 42.77
C ILE A 7 -12.79 16.57 43.14
N TRP A 8 -12.55 16.25 44.41
CA TRP A 8 -11.48 15.31 44.79
C TRP A 8 -11.93 13.94 45.35
N ARG A 9 -13.20 13.54 45.16
CA ARG A 9 -13.63 12.20 45.63
C ARG A 9 -14.25 11.28 44.58
N ALA A 10 -14.33 11.67 43.30
CA ALA A 10 -14.87 10.82 42.22
C ALA A 10 -13.80 10.26 41.24
N THR A 11 -12.55 10.73 41.30
CA THR A 11 -11.46 10.34 40.40
C THR A 11 -10.60 9.16 40.88
N GLY A 12 -10.83 8.68 42.10
CA GLY A 12 -10.03 7.60 42.68
C GLY A 12 -10.40 6.17 42.24
N CYS A 13 -11.61 5.93 41.76
CA CYS A 13 -12.08 4.58 41.43
C CYS A 13 -12.05 4.22 39.94
N ILE A 14 -11.88 5.18 39.04
CA ILE A 14 -11.86 4.93 37.56
C ILE A 14 -10.43 4.63 37.06
N LEU A 15 -9.39 5.06 37.77
CA LEU A 15 -7.99 4.83 37.39
C LEU A 15 -7.47 3.41 37.69
N VAL A 16 -8.19 2.59 38.47
CA VAL A 16 -7.77 1.20 38.78
C VAL A 16 -8.36 0.19 37.77
N ALA A 17 -9.49 0.49 37.12
CA ALA A 17 -10.14 -0.43 36.17
C ALA A 17 -9.59 -0.31 34.75
N THR A 18 -9.04 0.84 34.35
CA THR A 18 -8.44 1.04 33.01
C THR A 18 -6.99 0.56 32.91
N ALA A 19 -6.34 0.23 34.04
CA ALA A 19 -4.97 -0.32 34.01
C ALA A 19 -4.89 -1.83 33.69
N MET A 20 -6.02 -2.54 33.58
CA MET A 20 -6.05 -3.98 33.34
C MET A 20 -6.38 -4.40 31.91
N VAL A 21 -6.62 -3.47 30.98
CA VAL A 21 -6.94 -3.79 29.58
C VAL A 21 -6.08 -2.97 28.61
N LEU A 22 -4.82 -2.72 28.97
CA LEU A 22 -3.82 -2.38 27.95
C LEU A 22 -3.40 -3.69 27.30
N PRO A 23 -3.50 -3.82 25.96
CA PRO A 23 -3.01 -5.00 25.29
C PRO A 23 -1.53 -5.21 25.63
N THR A 24 -1.17 -6.46 25.90
CA THR A 24 0.19 -6.89 26.28
C THR A 24 1.27 -6.35 25.32
N ALA A 25 0.91 -6.08 24.08
CA ALA A 25 1.78 -5.46 23.08
C ALA A 25 2.23 -4.03 23.44
N LEU A 26 1.37 -3.19 24.03
CA LEU A 26 1.76 -1.82 24.43
C LEU A 26 2.74 -1.82 25.62
N ARG A 27 2.70 -2.84 26.48
CA ARG A 27 3.70 -3.01 27.58
C ARG A 27 5.05 -3.50 27.04
N ALA A 28 5.04 -4.27 25.94
CA ALA A 28 6.28 -4.74 25.31
C ALA A 28 7.08 -3.60 24.64
N GLN A 29 6.39 -2.58 24.10
CA GLN A 29 7.03 -1.42 23.47
C GLN A 29 7.63 -0.41 24.49
N MET A 30 7.27 -0.48 25.77
CA MET A 30 7.79 0.42 26.81
C MET A 30 9.03 -0.11 27.54
N LEU A 31 9.48 -1.32 27.26
CA LEU A 31 10.70 -1.84 27.87
C LEU A 31 11.94 -1.25 27.18
N ILE A 32 12.64 -0.39 27.91
CA ILE A 32 13.95 0.13 27.50
C ILE A 32 14.90 -1.05 27.26
N PRO A 33 15.75 -1.05 26.22
CA PRO A 33 16.67 -2.17 25.93
C PRO A 33 17.50 -2.67 27.12
N GLN A 34 17.76 -1.81 28.09
CA GLN A 34 18.49 -2.14 29.33
C GLN A 34 17.67 -2.97 30.34
N GLU A 35 16.35 -3.03 30.22
CA GLU A 35 15.49 -3.81 31.12
C GLU A 35 15.15 -5.20 30.59
N LEU A 36 15.33 -5.45 29.29
CA LEU A 36 15.04 -6.74 28.66
C LEU A 36 15.86 -7.91 29.23
N TRP A 37 17.07 -7.66 29.74
CA TRP A 37 17.88 -8.69 30.39
C TRP A 37 17.38 -9.13 31.78
N ARG A 38 16.46 -8.37 32.40
CA ARG A 38 15.78 -8.72 33.65
C ARG A 38 14.59 -9.67 33.43
N VAL A 39 14.08 -9.77 32.22
CA VAL A 39 12.99 -10.70 31.86
C VAL A 39 13.57 -12.10 31.67
N SER A 40 12.87 -13.14 32.14
CA SER A 40 13.33 -14.53 31.99
C SER A 40 13.52 -14.91 30.51
N ALA A 41 14.41 -15.84 30.21
CA ALA A 41 14.61 -16.33 28.85
C ALA A 41 13.31 -16.85 28.23
N ALA A 42 12.44 -17.51 29.01
CA ALA A 42 11.13 -17.97 28.58
C ALA A 42 10.18 -16.80 28.27
N GLY A 43 10.18 -15.74 29.11
CA GLY A 43 9.38 -14.55 28.86
C GLY A 43 9.79 -13.82 27.57
N ASN A 44 11.09 -13.67 27.32
CA ASN A 44 11.61 -13.11 26.08
C ASN A 44 11.26 -14.00 24.88
N TYR A 45 11.30 -15.32 24.98
CA TYR A 45 10.92 -16.24 23.93
C TYR A 45 9.42 -16.09 23.56
N LEU A 46 8.53 -16.02 24.56
CA LEU A 46 7.10 -15.83 24.34
C LEU A 46 6.79 -14.48 23.71
N ALA A 47 7.43 -13.40 24.19
CA ALA A 47 7.29 -12.07 23.60
C ALA A 47 7.81 -12.02 22.15
N ALA A 48 8.90 -12.72 21.86
CA ALA A 48 9.42 -12.83 20.51
C ALA A 48 8.48 -13.59 19.57
N ARG A 49 7.84 -14.66 20.06
CA ARG A 49 6.84 -15.42 19.28
C ARG A 49 5.60 -14.57 18.98
N GLU A 50 5.12 -13.82 19.96
CA GLU A 50 4.01 -12.88 19.77
C GLU A 50 4.37 -11.82 18.72
N ALA A 51 5.51 -11.16 18.87
CA ALA A 51 6.00 -10.19 17.88
C ALA A 51 6.15 -10.81 16.47
N THR A 52 6.56 -12.09 16.38
CA THR A 52 6.62 -12.80 15.10
C THR A 52 5.23 -13.04 14.53
N SER A 53 4.23 -13.41 15.34
CA SER A 53 2.85 -13.60 14.89
C SER A 53 2.21 -12.30 14.43
N GLU A 54 2.59 -11.20 15.07
CA GLU A 54 2.19 -9.84 14.68
C GLU A 54 3.03 -9.26 13.54
N ARG A 55 4.01 -10.01 13.01
CA ARG A 55 4.95 -9.55 11.97
C ARG A 55 5.73 -8.28 12.35
N ASP A 56 6.00 -8.09 13.64
CA ASP A 56 6.90 -7.05 14.15
C ASP A 56 8.35 -7.58 14.19
N ALA A 57 9.05 -7.47 13.06
CA ALA A 57 10.40 -7.98 12.91
C ALA A 57 11.39 -7.35 13.90
N GLY A 58 11.26 -6.07 14.22
CA GLY A 58 12.13 -5.35 15.15
C GLY A 58 11.97 -5.85 16.60
N ALA A 59 10.74 -5.98 17.08
CA ALA A 59 10.45 -6.52 18.40
C ALA A 59 10.88 -8.00 18.47
N ALA A 60 10.53 -8.81 17.46
CA ALA A 60 10.93 -10.21 17.37
C ALA A 60 12.45 -10.38 17.46
N SER A 61 13.20 -9.62 16.66
CA SER A 61 14.67 -9.60 16.67
C SER A 61 15.23 -9.25 18.05
N THR A 62 14.68 -8.21 18.68
CA THR A 62 15.11 -7.76 20.01
C THR A 62 14.88 -8.83 21.08
N TYR A 63 13.69 -9.41 21.14
CA TYR A 63 13.33 -10.39 22.16
C TYR A 63 14.00 -11.75 21.93
N TYR A 64 14.15 -12.22 20.68
CA TYR A 64 14.92 -13.45 20.40
C TYR A 64 16.40 -13.29 20.77
N ARG A 65 17.02 -12.15 20.50
CA ARG A 65 18.40 -11.85 20.97
C ARG A 65 18.51 -11.91 22.50
N ALA A 66 17.51 -11.36 23.21
CA ALA A 66 17.48 -11.42 24.67
C ALA A 66 17.31 -12.87 25.19
N ALA A 67 16.43 -13.66 24.57
CA ALA A 67 16.26 -15.07 24.89
C ALA A 67 17.55 -15.88 24.62
N LEU A 68 18.20 -15.65 23.47
CA LEU A 68 19.44 -16.32 23.09
C LEU A 68 20.60 -16.01 24.03
N LYS A 69 20.65 -14.82 24.66
CA LYS A 69 21.63 -14.51 25.71
C LYS A 69 21.46 -15.41 26.93
N GLY A 70 20.23 -15.81 27.27
CA GLY A 70 19.93 -16.72 28.39
C GLY A 70 20.29 -18.17 28.11
N ASP A 71 20.21 -18.62 26.85
CA ASP A 71 20.62 -19.97 26.40
C ASP A 71 21.36 -19.89 25.05
N PRO A 72 22.64 -19.52 25.07
CA PRO A 72 23.39 -19.21 23.86
C PRO A 72 23.63 -20.40 22.92
N LYS A 73 23.47 -21.63 23.38
CA LYS A 73 23.73 -22.83 22.59
C LYS A 73 22.47 -23.48 22.03
N ASN A 74 21.32 -22.98 22.34
CA ASN A 74 20.04 -23.53 21.91
C ASN A 74 19.87 -23.38 20.39
N PRO A 75 19.78 -24.49 19.62
CA PRO A 75 19.70 -24.44 18.17
C PRO A 75 18.45 -23.71 17.68
N GLU A 76 17.30 -23.90 18.32
CA GLU A 76 16.05 -23.24 17.95
C GLU A 76 16.14 -21.72 18.17
N LEU A 77 16.70 -21.28 19.28
CA LEU A 77 16.88 -19.84 19.54
C LEU A 77 17.86 -19.21 18.54
N ILE A 78 18.92 -19.93 18.15
CA ILE A 78 19.86 -19.44 17.13
C ILE A 78 19.13 -19.24 15.80
N GLU A 79 18.34 -20.23 15.36
CA GLU A 79 17.59 -20.18 14.10
C GLU A 79 16.53 -19.07 14.11
N ARG A 80 15.72 -19.00 15.16
CA ARG A 80 14.69 -17.95 15.27
C ARG A 80 15.29 -16.55 15.34
N THR A 81 16.38 -16.36 16.09
CA THR A 81 17.11 -15.09 16.14
C THR A 81 17.68 -14.73 14.77
N PHE A 82 18.22 -15.70 14.05
CA PHE A 82 18.74 -15.53 12.70
C PHE A 82 17.66 -15.04 11.73
N LEU A 83 16.49 -15.71 11.71
CA LEU A 83 15.40 -15.33 10.82
C LEU A 83 14.82 -13.95 11.18
N ALA A 84 14.67 -13.67 12.48
CA ALA A 84 14.19 -12.37 12.94
C ALA A 84 15.18 -11.23 12.61
N ALA A 85 16.49 -11.46 12.75
CA ALA A 85 17.51 -10.49 12.36
C ALA A 85 17.50 -10.21 10.86
N LEU A 86 17.28 -11.22 10.02
CA LEU A 86 17.12 -11.05 8.57
C LEU A 86 15.88 -10.23 8.23
N ALA A 87 14.76 -10.54 8.87
CA ALA A 87 13.50 -9.83 8.65
C ALA A 87 13.59 -8.35 9.07
N ASP A 88 14.32 -8.08 10.16
CA ASP A 88 14.60 -6.72 10.65
C ASP A 88 15.64 -5.96 9.83
N GLY A 89 16.34 -6.66 8.91
CA GLY A 89 17.39 -6.08 8.06
C GLY A 89 18.77 -5.99 8.71
N ASP A 90 18.95 -6.55 9.91
CA ASP A 90 20.27 -6.68 10.54
C ASP A 90 21.03 -7.88 9.97
N VAL A 91 21.44 -7.74 8.70
CA VAL A 91 22.11 -8.80 7.95
C VAL A 91 23.49 -9.14 8.56
N ASP A 92 24.16 -8.18 9.18
CA ASP A 92 25.48 -8.41 9.79
C ASP A 92 25.37 -9.33 11.02
N GLU A 93 24.34 -9.19 11.85
CA GLU A 93 24.05 -10.12 12.94
C GLU A 93 23.58 -11.47 12.40
N ALA A 94 22.70 -11.45 11.40
CA ALA A 94 22.26 -12.68 10.74
C ALA A 94 23.43 -13.49 10.17
N VAL A 95 24.44 -12.85 9.62
CA VAL A 95 25.68 -13.52 9.14
C VAL A 95 26.40 -14.26 10.26
N LYS A 96 26.57 -13.65 11.44
CA LYS A 96 27.21 -14.31 12.60
C LYS A 96 26.41 -15.52 13.06
N LEU A 97 25.09 -15.41 13.06
CA LEU A 97 24.20 -16.52 13.41
C LEU A 97 24.17 -17.60 12.33
N ALA A 98 24.26 -17.24 11.05
CA ALA A 98 24.40 -18.17 9.93
C ALA A 98 25.68 -19.03 10.05
N ASP A 99 26.81 -18.40 10.41
CA ASP A 99 28.08 -19.15 10.64
C ASP A 99 27.93 -20.20 11.76
N ARG A 100 27.13 -19.92 12.79
CA ARG A 100 26.81 -20.90 13.87
C ARG A 100 25.84 -21.97 13.40
N LEU A 101 24.80 -21.61 12.66
CA LEU A 101 23.77 -22.53 12.15
C LEU A 101 24.38 -23.59 11.22
N VAL A 102 25.27 -23.22 10.32
CA VAL A 102 25.90 -24.20 9.40
C VAL A 102 26.85 -25.16 10.08
N GLN A 103 27.27 -24.90 11.32
CA GLN A 103 28.00 -25.84 12.16
C GLN A 103 27.08 -26.88 12.79
N ILE A 104 25.83 -26.51 13.09
CA ILE A 104 24.80 -27.39 13.65
C ILE A 104 24.12 -28.19 12.54
N ASP A 105 23.64 -27.47 11.52
CA ASP A 105 23.03 -28.03 10.29
C ASP A 105 23.79 -27.54 9.05
N ARG A 106 24.63 -28.42 8.53
CA ARG A 106 25.44 -28.13 7.33
C ARG A 106 24.61 -27.83 6.09
N GLY A 107 23.36 -28.31 6.07
CA GLY A 107 22.41 -28.13 4.96
C GLY A 107 21.43 -26.99 5.14
N HIS A 108 21.58 -26.13 6.14
CA HIS A 108 20.64 -25.04 6.42
C HIS A 108 20.60 -24.01 5.28
N ARG A 109 19.54 -24.07 4.44
CA ARG A 109 19.46 -23.39 3.14
C ARG A 109 19.60 -21.87 3.24
N ILE A 110 18.82 -21.22 4.12
CA ILE A 110 18.83 -19.76 4.23
C ILE A 110 20.17 -19.28 4.79
N ALA A 111 20.75 -19.98 5.77
CA ALA A 111 22.07 -19.63 6.30
C ALA A 111 23.14 -19.73 5.21
N ARG A 112 23.11 -20.79 4.37
CA ARG A 112 24.02 -20.93 3.22
C ARG A 112 23.82 -19.81 2.18
N LEU A 113 22.59 -19.42 1.89
CA LEU A 113 22.29 -18.29 1.01
C LEU A 113 22.90 -16.99 1.58
N VAL A 114 22.68 -16.70 2.85
CA VAL A 114 23.21 -15.49 3.53
C VAL A 114 24.73 -15.45 3.49
N LEU A 115 25.39 -16.58 3.77
CA LEU A 115 26.86 -16.66 3.70
C LEU A 115 27.37 -16.51 2.27
N GLY A 116 26.65 -17.05 1.29
CA GLY A 116 26.93 -16.82 -0.14
C GLY A 116 26.81 -15.35 -0.53
N VAL A 117 25.75 -14.67 -0.11
CA VAL A 117 25.52 -13.25 -0.36
C VAL A 117 26.59 -12.37 0.31
N ARG A 118 26.97 -12.67 1.58
CA ARG A 118 28.11 -12.02 2.24
C ARG A 118 29.39 -12.15 1.42
N ALA A 119 29.69 -13.36 0.96
CA ALA A 119 30.89 -13.60 0.17
C ALA A 119 30.87 -12.85 -1.18
N ILE A 120 29.68 -12.70 -1.82
CA ILE A 120 29.52 -11.83 -3.01
C ILE A 120 29.86 -10.38 -2.66
N LYS A 121 29.32 -9.85 -1.57
CA LYS A 121 29.60 -8.48 -1.10
C LYS A 121 31.09 -8.25 -0.87
N GLN A 122 31.77 -9.24 -0.33
CA GLN A 122 33.21 -9.22 -0.08
C GLN A 122 34.07 -9.59 -1.31
N LYS A 123 33.45 -9.80 -2.48
CA LYS A 123 34.12 -10.22 -3.73
C LYS A 123 34.85 -11.59 -3.62
N GLN A 124 34.47 -12.42 -2.65
CA GLN A 124 35.00 -13.75 -2.44
C GLN A 124 34.21 -14.79 -3.28
N TYR A 125 34.21 -14.62 -4.58
CA TYR A 125 33.33 -15.33 -5.51
C TYR A 125 33.46 -16.89 -5.44
N PRO A 126 34.63 -17.50 -5.33
CA PRO A 126 34.73 -18.96 -5.14
C PRO A 126 34.05 -19.45 -3.86
N VAL A 127 34.22 -18.72 -2.74
CA VAL A 127 33.57 -19.03 -1.47
C VAL A 127 32.04 -18.87 -1.61
N ALA A 128 31.58 -17.84 -2.30
CA ALA A 128 30.14 -17.64 -2.57
C ALA A 128 29.56 -18.86 -3.29
N ARG A 129 30.19 -19.34 -4.36
CA ARG A 129 29.73 -20.54 -5.11
C ARG A 129 29.66 -21.79 -4.23
N GLN A 130 30.65 -21.99 -3.36
CA GLN A 130 30.66 -23.14 -2.43
C GLN A 130 29.48 -23.09 -1.45
N GLN A 131 29.14 -21.91 -0.93
CA GLN A 131 27.97 -21.73 -0.03
C GLN A 131 26.64 -21.93 -0.80
N LEU A 132 26.53 -21.31 -1.96
CA LEU A 132 25.32 -21.36 -2.80
C LEU A 132 25.02 -22.80 -3.28
N ALA A 133 26.01 -23.58 -3.63
CA ALA A 133 25.84 -24.98 -4.01
C ALA A 133 25.19 -25.84 -2.91
N GLN A 134 25.28 -25.42 -1.65
CA GLN A 134 24.69 -26.11 -0.50
C GLN A 134 23.33 -25.54 -0.10
N SER A 135 22.85 -24.44 -0.74
CA SER A 135 21.56 -23.85 -0.48
C SER A 135 20.41 -24.42 -1.33
N VAL A 136 20.73 -25.30 -2.27
CA VAL A 136 19.86 -25.81 -3.34
C VAL A 136 18.88 -26.86 -2.80
N ARG A 137 17.57 -26.58 -2.79
CA ARG A 137 16.48 -27.56 -2.60
C ARG A 137 15.14 -26.93 -3.02
N GLY A 138 14.72 -27.21 -4.22
CA GLY A 138 13.44 -26.79 -4.78
C GLY A 138 13.53 -25.57 -5.71
N PRO A 139 12.48 -25.33 -6.51
CA PRO A 139 12.56 -24.47 -7.69
C PRO A 139 13.11 -23.07 -7.44
N ILE A 140 12.62 -22.37 -6.41
CA ILE A 140 13.06 -21.01 -6.11
C ILE A 140 14.54 -21.00 -5.67
N ALA A 141 14.94 -21.94 -4.80
CA ALA A 141 16.32 -22.02 -4.31
C ALA A 141 17.30 -22.40 -5.43
N ASP A 142 16.88 -23.29 -6.33
CA ASP A 142 17.69 -23.75 -7.46
C ASP A 142 17.94 -22.60 -8.45
N LEU A 143 16.89 -21.85 -8.80
CA LEU A 143 17.00 -20.66 -9.64
C LEU A 143 17.89 -19.60 -8.98
N THR A 144 17.63 -19.28 -7.71
CA THR A 144 18.40 -18.29 -6.94
C THR A 144 19.88 -18.63 -6.92
N ALA A 145 20.23 -19.86 -6.50
CA ALA A 145 21.61 -20.28 -6.38
C ALA A 145 22.33 -20.30 -7.73
N THR A 146 21.64 -20.74 -8.79
CA THR A 146 22.20 -20.76 -10.14
C THR A 146 22.49 -19.36 -10.66
N LEU A 147 21.52 -18.43 -10.55
CA LEU A 147 21.70 -17.06 -11.02
C LEU A 147 22.77 -16.30 -10.23
N LEU A 148 22.77 -16.43 -8.89
CA LEU A 148 23.81 -15.84 -8.06
C LEU A 148 25.21 -16.43 -8.39
N SER A 149 25.30 -17.75 -8.62
CA SER A 149 26.56 -18.39 -9.03
C SER A 149 27.04 -17.89 -10.39
N ALA A 150 26.14 -17.68 -11.33
CA ALA A 150 26.47 -17.09 -12.64
C ALA A 150 27.06 -15.68 -12.50
N TRP A 151 26.49 -14.84 -11.65
CA TRP A 151 27.04 -13.50 -11.36
C TRP A 151 28.42 -13.58 -10.69
N THR A 152 28.70 -14.61 -9.88
CA THR A 152 30.04 -14.81 -9.30
C THR A 152 31.05 -15.27 -10.35
N LEU A 153 30.63 -16.08 -11.33
CA LEU A 153 31.49 -16.48 -12.47
C LEU A 153 31.80 -15.24 -13.33
N TYR A 154 30.83 -14.39 -13.61
CA TYR A 154 31.12 -13.10 -14.27
C TYR A 154 32.12 -12.27 -13.45
N GLY A 155 32.00 -12.26 -12.13
CA GLY A 155 32.94 -11.56 -11.23
C GLY A 155 34.38 -12.08 -11.26
N THR A 156 34.59 -13.33 -11.67
CA THR A 156 35.93 -13.91 -11.91
C THR A 156 36.38 -13.79 -13.37
N GLY A 157 35.65 -13.06 -14.21
CA GLY A 157 35.95 -12.85 -15.63
C GLY A 157 35.44 -13.97 -16.57
N GLU A 158 34.64 -14.89 -16.04
CA GLU A 158 34.18 -16.09 -16.73
C GLU A 158 32.73 -15.89 -17.27
N ALA A 159 32.52 -14.89 -18.13
CA ALA A 159 31.19 -14.54 -18.64
C ALA A 159 30.53 -15.68 -19.43
N ARG A 160 31.27 -16.43 -20.24
CA ARG A 160 30.70 -17.56 -20.99
C ARG A 160 30.29 -18.72 -20.07
N PRO A 161 31.14 -19.21 -19.16
CA PRO A 161 30.73 -20.19 -18.14
C PRO A 161 29.53 -19.73 -17.29
N ALA A 162 29.41 -18.44 -17.01
CA ALA A 162 28.26 -17.89 -16.31
C ALA A 162 26.93 -18.14 -17.06
N VAL A 163 26.91 -17.81 -18.35
CA VAL A 163 25.74 -18.05 -19.21
C VAL A 163 25.46 -19.54 -19.39
N ASP A 164 26.50 -20.37 -19.63
CA ASP A 164 26.36 -21.82 -19.75
C ASP A 164 25.79 -22.45 -18.45
N THR A 165 26.07 -21.85 -17.28
CA THR A 165 25.48 -22.26 -16.00
C THR A 165 23.99 -21.99 -15.93
N ILE A 166 23.56 -20.81 -16.39
CA ILE A 166 22.13 -20.45 -16.48
C ILE A 166 21.42 -21.36 -17.48
N ASP A 167 22.03 -21.62 -18.65
CA ASP A 167 21.40 -22.41 -19.72
C ASP A 167 21.15 -23.86 -19.31
N ARG A 168 22.04 -24.44 -18.54
CA ARG A 168 21.93 -25.83 -18.03
C ARG A 168 20.84 -26.00 -16.97
N LEU A 169 20.36 -24.91 -16.35
CA LEU A 169 19.30 -25.00 -15.35
C LEU A 169 17.98 -25.41 -16.02
N VAL A 170 17.44 -26.56 -15.60
CA VAL A 170 16.13 -27.07 -16.00
C VAL A 170 15.13 -26.78 -14.89
N GLY A 171 13.93 -26.33 -15.24
CA GLY A 171 12.89 -26.02 -14.27
C GLY A 171 11.60 -25.58 -14.92
N PRO A 172 10.64 -25.09 -14.16
CA PRO A 172 9.35 -24.61 -14.66
C PRO A 172 9.47 -23.48 -15.70
N ASP A 173 8.44 -23.30 -16.52
CA ASP A 173 8.44 -22.32 -17.63
C ASP A 173 8.70 -20.88 -17.16
N TRP A 174 8.25 -20.52 -15.96
CA TRP A 174 8.48 -19.20 -15.38
C TRP A 174 9.95 -18.85 -15.11
N TYR A 175 10.86 -19.84 -15.15
CA TYR A 175 12.31 -19.57 -15.11
C TYR A 175 12.80 -18.80 -16.33
N SER A 176 12.13 -18.94 -17.47
CA SER A 176 12.63 -18.47 -18.76
C SER A 176 12.92 -16.98 -18.77
N ILE A 177 12.02 -16.15 -18.18
CA ILE A 177 12.23 -14.71 -18.14
C ILE A 177 13.47 -14.35 -17.30
N PHE A 178 13.67 -15.00 -16.15
CA PHE A 178 14.83 -14.76 -15.29
C PHE A 178 16.13 -15.22 -15.95
N LYS A 179 16.11 -16.40 -16.58
CA LYS A 179 17.26 -16.96 -17.31
C LYS A 179 17.71 -16.03 -18.43
N ASP A 180 16.78 -15.61 -19.30
CA ASP A 180 17.11 -14.77 -20.43
C ASP A 180 17.50 -13.34 -20.00
N LEU A 181 16.84 -12.79 -18.98
CA LEU A 181 17.19 -11.48 -18.45
C LEU A 181 18.61 -11.49 -17.86
N HIS A 182 18.92 -12.41 -16.95
CA HIS A 182 20.24 -12.42 -16.29
C HIS A 182 21.38 -12.85 -17.22
N ALA A 183 21.14 -13.80 -18.13
CA ALA A 183 22.13 -14.13 -19.17
C ALA A 183 22.39 -12.93 -20.08
N GLY A 184 21.33 -12.21 -20.48
CA GLY A 184 21.43 -10.98 -21.25
C GLY A 184 22.21 -9.87 -20.55
N LEU A 185 21.91 -9.62 -19.27
CA LEU A 185 22.61 -8.63 -18.45
C LEU A 185 24.09 -8.95 -18.26
N ILE A 186 24.44 -10.23 -18.02
CA ILE A 186 25.84 -10.67 -17.91
C ILE A 186 26.57 -10.45 -19.24
N LEU A 187 25.96 -10.83 -20.36
CA LEU A 187 26.55 -10.64 -21.69
C LEU A 187 26.70 -9.17 -22.06
N ASP A 188 25.74 -8.32 -21.70
CA ASP A 188 25.79 -6.88 -21.94
C ASP A 188 26.93 -6.24 -21.12
N ALA A 189 27.02 -6.57 -19.83
CA ALA A 189 28.09 -6.11 -18.95
C ALA A 189 29.48 -6.60 -19.41
N ALA A 190 29.57 -7.80 -20.01
CA ALA A 190 30.78 -8.37 -20.58
C ALA A 190 31.11 -7.81 -21.99
N GLY A 191 30.29 -6.96 -22.57
CA GLY A 191 30.51 -6.37 -23.91
C GLY A 191 30.13 -7.27 -25.09
N ASN A 192 29.51 -8.42 -24.86
CA ASN A 192 29.03 -9.31 -25.93
C ASN A 192 27.67 -8.86 -26.45
N LYS A 193 27.68 -7.75 -27.20
CA LYS A 193 26.47 -7.04 -27.64
C LYS A 193 25.48 -7.92 -28.40
N LYS A 194 25.96 -8.77 -29.33
CA LYS A 194 25.08 -9.56 -30.21
C LYS A 194 24.25 -10.59 -29.44
N GLU A 195 24.90 -11.36 -28.58
CA GLU A 195 24.21 -12.38 -27.79
C GLU A 195 23.38 -11.76 -26.66
N ALA A 196 23.85 -10.67 -26.06
CA ALA A 196 23.08 -9.88 -25.08
C ALA A 196 21.73 -9.46 -25.67
N GLY A 197 21.72 -8.83 -26.86
CA GLY A 197 20.49 -8.38 -27.49
C GLY A 197 19.48 -9.49 -27.71
N LYS A 198 19.91 -10.65 -28.20
CA LYS A 198 19.01 -11.80 -28.39
C LYS A 198 18.36 -12.27 -27.08
N ARG A 199 19.12 -12.28 -25.98
CA ARG A 199 18.61 -12.71 -24.68
C ARG A 199 17.65 -11.68 -24.09
N LEU A 200 18.04 -10.41 -24.11
CA LEU A 200 17.22 -9.31 -23.59
C LEU A 200 15.91 -9.13 -24.38
N GLU A 201 15.97 -9.28 -25.71
CA GLU A 201 14.78 -9.29 -26.57
C GLU A 201 13.81 -10.43 -26.19
N ARG A 202 14.32 -11.63 -25.92
CA ARG A 202 13.47 -12.76 -25.50
C ARG A 202 12.84 -12.49 -24.15
N ALA A 203 13.62 -12.01 -23.16
CA ALA A 203 13.07 -11.64 -21.85
C ALA A 203 11.97 -10.57 -21.95
N TYR A 204 12.17 -9.54 -22.78
CA TYR A 204 11.18 -8.52 -23.05
C TYR A 204 9.92 -9.07 -23.73
N LYS A 205 10.06 -9.97 -24.72
CA LYS A 205 8.93 -10.59 -25.40
C LYS A 205 8.10 -11.52 -24.51
N LEU A 206 8.71 -12.13 -23.49
CA LEU A 206 7.99 -12.94 -22.50
C LEU A 206 7.05 -12.11 -21.63
N ASP A 207 7.48 -10.92 -21.23
CA ASP A 207 6.66 -9.96 -20.50
C ASP A 207 7.09 -8.51 -20.82
N PRO A 208 6.44 -7.86 -21.79
CA PRO A 208 6.74 -6.47 -22.15
C PRO A 208 6.43 -5.46 -21.04
N ASN A 209 5.60 -5.84 -20.05
CA ASN A 209 5.23 -5.01 -18.92
C ASN A 209 6.17 -5.21 -17.70
N ALA A 210 7.12 -6.14 -17.80
CA ALA A 210 8.17 -6.27 -16.78
C ALA A 210 9.17 -5.11 -16.90
N LEU A 211 9.12 -4.17 -15.94
CA LEU A 211 9.96 -2.95 -15.94
C LEU A 211 11.43 -3.25 -16.22
N ARG A 212 12.00 -4.28 -15.57
CA ARG A 212 13.42 -4.58 -15.70
C ARG A 212 13.79 -5.19 -17.03
N ALA A 213 12.90 -5.96 -17.64
CA ALA A 213 13.08 -6.48 -19.01
C ALA A 213 13.03 -5.34 -20.03
N ALA A 214 12.05 -4.44 -19.92
CA ALA A 214 11.93 -3.25 -20.77
C ALA A 214 13.16 -2.34 -20.65
N GLN A 215 13.61 -2.05 -19.41
CA GLN A 215 14.81 -1.25 -19.19
C GLN A 215 16.08 -1.91 -19.75
N ALA A 216 16.27 -3.20 -19.50
CA ALA A 216 17.45 -3.91 -19.96
C ALA A 216 17.55 -3.91 -21.49
N PHE A 217 16.43 -4.25 -22.19
CA PHE A 217 16.40 -4.29 -23.64
C PHE A 217 16.44 -2.88 -24.25
N GLY A 218 15.71 -1.90 -23.69
CA GLY A 218 15.75 -0.51 -24.14
C GLY A 218 17.12 0.14 -23.98
N ASN A 219 17.79 -0.06 -22.81
CA ASN A 219 19.14 0.45 -22.60
C ASN A 219 20.16 -0.17 -23.58
N TRP A 220 20.05 -1.50 -23.81
CA TRP A 220 20.90 -2.18 -24.78
C TRP A 220 20.66 -1.64 -26.21
N SER A 221 19.39 -1.52 -26.63
CA SER A 221 19.00 -1.01 -27.96
C SER A 221 19.55 0.38 -28.21
N SER A 222 19.55 1.27 -27.21
CA SER A 222 20.10 2.64 -27.31
C SER A 222 21.58 2.70 -27.67
N ARG A 223 22.33 1.64 -27.38
CA ARG A 223 23.78 1.54 -27.62
C ARG A 223 24.15 0.67 -28.81
N GLY A 224 23.28 -0.26 -29.18
CA GLY A 224 23.60 -1.35 -30.14
C GLY A 224 22.76 -1.41 -31.39
N ALA A 225 21.45 -1.05 -31.33
CA ALA A 225 20.55 -1.16 -32.46
C ALA A 225 20.18 0.23 -33.03
N SER A 226 19.18 0.88 -32.46
CA SER A 226 18.83 2.26 -32.83
C SER A 226 18.17 3.01 -31.68
N LYS A 227 18.28 4.34 -31.70
CA LYS A 227 17.54 5.22 -30.79
C LYS A 227 16.03 5.02 -30.91
N ASP A 228 15.52 4.89 -32.14
CA ASP A 228 14.09 4.77 -32.40
C ASP A 228 13.51 3.48 -31.84
N GLU A 229 14.25 2.37 -31.93
CA GLU A 229 13.86 1.10 -31.31
C GLU A 229 13.83 1.21 -29.78
N ALA A 230 14.83 1.83 -29.17
CA ALA A 230 14.85 2.06 -27.73
C ALA A 230 13.68 2.95 -27.28
N LEU A 231 13.40 4.03 -28.02
CA LEU A 231 12.25 4.90 -27.75
C LEU A 231 10.93 4.14 -27.84
N LYS A 232 10.77 3.29 -28.87
CA LYS A 232 9.56 2.48 -29.03
C LYS A 232 9.33 1.55 -27.84
N ILE A 233 10.36 0.85 -27.36
CA ILE A 233 10.27 -0.03 -26.18
C ILE A 233 9.75 0.73 -24.96
N PHE A 234 10.33 1.89 -24.67
CA PHE A 234 9.91 2.69 -23.51
C PHE A 234 8.54 3.34 -23.70
N GLN A 235 8.19 3.78 -24.91
CA GLN A 235 6.86 4.32 -25.21
C GLN A 235 5.76 3.26 -25.11
N ASP A 236 6.04 2.04 -25.56
CA ASP A 236 5.07 0.94 -25.45
C ASP A 236 4.86 0.54 -23.98
N PHE A 237 5.92 0.56 -23.17
CA PHE A 237 5.79 0.40 -21.72
C PHE A 237 4.99 1.55 -21.08
N ASP A 238 5.26 2.82 -21.45
CA ASP A 238 4.57 4.00 -20.91
C ASP A 238 3.07 4.02 -21.28
N LYS A 239 2.67 3.44 -22.42
CA LYS A 239 1.24 3.25 -22.76
C LYS A 239 0.56 2.25 -21.82
N ALA A 240 1.25 1.18 -21.42
CA ALA A 240 0.71 0.14 -20.56
C ALA A 240 0.71 0.57 -19.06
N LEU A 241 1.78 1.22 -18.63
CA LEU A 241 1.99 1.73 -17.27
C LEU A 241 2.49 3.19 -17.34
N PRO A 242 1.53 4.15 -17.47
CA PRO A 242 1.87 5.55 -17.76
C PRO A 242 2.68 6.23 -16.65
N ARG A 243 3.59 7.09 -17.09
CA ARG A 243 4.35 8.03 -16.23
C ARG A 243 5.28 7.37 -15.20
N HIS A 244 5.73 6.14 -15.44
CA HIS A 244 6.72 5.54 -14.53
C HIS A 244 8.03 6.35 -14.57
N PRO A 245 8.53 6.88 -13.40
CA PRO A 245 9.61 7.88 -13.38
C PRO A 245 10.89 7.43 -14.11
N LEU A 246 11.28 6.15 -13.97
CA LEU A 246 12.45 5.60 -14.66
C LEU A 246 12.28 5.52 -16.18
N ILE A 247 11.07 5.30 -16.65
CA ILE A 247 10.75 5.24 -18.09
C ILE A 247 10.71 6.65 -18.67
N VAL A 248 10.05 7.59 -17.98
CA VAL A 248 10.01 9.01 -18.37
C VAL A 248 11.43 9.58 -18.43
N GLN A 249 12.29 9.24 -17.46
CA GLN A 249 13.70 9.66 -17.48
C GLN A 249 14.43 9.07 -18.69
N ALA A 250 14.28 7.78 -18.97
CA ALA A 250 14.91 7.13 -20.11
C ALA A 250 14.50 7.76 -21.45
N ILE A 251 13.19 8.00 -21.65
CA ILE A 251 12.68 8.69 -22.85
C ILE A 251 13.28 10.09 -22.98
N ARG A 252 13.35 10.86 -21.87
CA ARG A 252 13.96 12.21 -21.89
C ARG A 252 15.42 12.17 -22.29
N GLN A 253 16.20 11.25 -21.71
CA GLN A 253 17.63 11.08 -22.03
C GLN A 253 17.85 10.69 -23.51
N LEU A 254 17.05 9.74 -24.01
CA LEU A 254 17.11 9.35 -25.42
C LEU A 254 16.77 10.52 -26.35
N ASN A 255 15.74 11.33 -26.01
CA ASN A 255 15.39 12.52 -26.78
C ASN A 255 16.50 13.58 -26.78
N ALA A 256 17.24 13.69 -25.69
CA ALA A 256 18.46 14.52 -25.60
C ALA A 256 19.66 13.95 -26.38
N GLY A 257 19.52 12.76 -26.99
CA GLY A 257 20.60 12.12 -27.76
C GLY A 257 21.57 11.30 -26.93
N GLU A 258 21.25 11.08 -25.65
CA GLU A 258 22.08 10.28 -24.75
C GLU A 258 21.93 8.77 -25.05
N LYS A 259 23.00 8.01 -24.78
CA LYS A 259 22.97 6.54 -24.78
C LYS A 259 22.86 6.06 -23.36
N LEU A 260 21.88 5.19 -23.11
CA LEU A 260 21.66 4.66 -21.75
C LEU A 260 22.72 3.61 -21.39
N PRO A 261 23.30 3.64 -20.17
CA PRO A 261 24.30 2.68 -19.74
C PRO A 261 23.73 1.25 -19.62
N PRO A 262 24.58 0.20 -19.54
CA PRO A 262 24.13 -1.11 -19.14
C PRO A 262 23.36 -1.06 -17.82
N LEU A 263 22.25 -1.79 -17.75
CA LEU A 263 21.36 -1.74 -16.58
C LEU A 263 22.06 -2.25 -15.30
N VAL A 264 22.96 -3.23 -15.47
CA VAL A 264 23.76 -3.81 -14.39
C VAL A 264 25.22 -3.82 -14.84
N GLN A 265 26.12 -3.28 -14.01
CA GLN A 265 27.52 -3.10 -14.36
C GLN A 265 28.49 -3.93 -13.51
N THR A 266 28.03 -4.45 -12.36
CA THR A 266 28.87 -5.21 -11.43
C THR A 266 28.23 -6.50 -10.98
N PRO A 267 29.02 -7.51 -10.58
CA PRO A 267 28.48 -8.76 -10.04
C PRO A 267 27.59 -8.57 -8.81
N GLN A 268 27.88 -7.60 -7.96
CA GLN A 268 27.11 -7.27 -6.77
C GLN A 268 25.73 -6.72 -7.14
N LEU A 269 25.68 -5.77 -8.10
CA LEU A 269 24.39 -5.24 -8.61
C LEU A 269 23.59 -6.34 -9.29
N GLY A 270 24.24 -7.24 -10.05
CA GLY A 270 23.55 -8.37 -10.66
C GLY A 270 22.99 -9.38 -9.66
N ALA A 271 23.73 -9.65 -8.59
CA ALA A 271 23.24 -10.48 -7.50
C ALA A 271 22.09 -9.80 -6.73
N SER A 272 22.16 -8.49 -6.52
CA SER A 272 21.06 -7.70 -5.95
C SER A 272 19.81 -7.77 -6.85
N GLU A 273 19.98 -7.67 -8.16
CA GLU A 273 18.89 -7.77 -9.14
C GLU A 273 18.19 -9.15 -9.11
N VAL A 274 18.96 -10.24 -8.95
CA VAL A 274 18.38 -11.60 -8.76
C VAL A 274 17.48 -11.63 -7.54
N LEU A 275 17.98 -11.17 -6.40
CA LEU A 275 17.26 -11.21 -5.13
C LEU A 275 16.05 -10.25 -5.14
N TYR A 276 16.19 -9.09 -5.74
CA TYR A 276 15.10 -8.13 -5.94
C TYR A 276 13.97 -8.72 -6.80
N GLY A 277 14.30 -9.23 -7.99
CA GLY A 277 13.32 -9.76 -8.92
C GLY A 277 12.54 -10.96 -8.34
N LEU A 278 13.24 -11.89 -7.70
CA LEU A 278 12.60 -13.03 -7.04
C LEU A 278 11.85 -12.64 -5.79
N GLY A 279 12.38 -11.73 -4.95
CA GLY A 279 11.72 -11.22 -3.76
C GLY A 279 10.39 -10.54 -4.09
N THR A 280 10.39 -9.66 -5.10
CA THR A 280 9.16 -8.98 -5.55
C THR A 280 8.13 -9.96 -6.12
N SER A 281 8.56 -10.98 -6.86
CA SER A 281 7.67 -12.00 -7.40
C SER A 281 7.03 -12.84 -6.29
N LEU A 282 7.80 -13.23 -5.27
CA LEU A 282 7.34 -13.99 -4.11
C LEU A 282 6.32 -13.20 -3.27
N GLY A 283 6.57 -11.92 -3.01
CA GLY A 283 5.67 -11.07 -2.24
C GLY A 283 4.27 -10.96 -2.84
N ARG A 284 4.16 -11.00 -4.17
CA ARG A 284 2.88 -10.98 -4.89
C ARG A 284 2.11 -12.31 -4.85
N GLN A 285 2.76 -13.40 -4.47
CA GLN A 285 2.22 -14.77 -4.50
C GLN A 285 1.98 -15.36 -3.12
N GLY A 286 1.98 -14.54 -2.06
CA GLY A 286 1.75 -14.98 -0.69
C GLY A 286 3.00 -15.58 -0.01
N GLY A 287 4.18 -15.30 -0.54
CA GLY A 287 5.48 -15.72 0.02
C GLY A 287 6.19 -14.59 0.77
N GLU A 288 5.46 -13.81 1.57
CA GLU A 288 5.94 -12.54 2.17
C GLU A 288 7.20 -12.73 3.03
N ASP A 289 7.28 -13.79 3.82
CA ASP A 289 8.42 -14.03 4.70
C ASP A 289 9.73 -14.24 3.91
N LEU A 290 9.66 -15.01 2.82
CA LEU A 290 10.81 -15.23 1.95
C LEU A 290 11.12 -14.00 1.10
N ALA A 291 10.08 -13.29 0.64
CA ALA A 291 10.22 -12.01 -0.06
C ALA A 291 10.97 -10.99 0.79
N LEU A 292 10.60 -10.86 2.07
CA LEU A 292 11.26 -9.98 3.04
C LEU A 292 12.75 -10.29 3.14
N ILE A 293 13.13 -11.57 3.31
CA ILE A 293 14.52 -12.00 3.36
C ILE A 293 15.27 -11.64 2.07
N TYR A 294 14.67 -11.89 0.91
CA TYR A 294 15.31 -11.64 -0.39
C TYR A 294 15.51 -10.13 -0.63
N LEU A 295 14.52 -9.31 -0.31
CA LEU A 295 14.62 -7.85 -0.45
C LEU A 295 15.66 -7.26 0.51
N GLN A 296 15.73 -7.75 1.76
CA GLN A 296 16.77 -7.32 2.71
C GLN A 296 18.18 -7.71 2.23
N LEU A 297 18.34 -8.90 1.67
CA LEU A 297 19.63 -9.33 1.08
C LEU A 297 19.98 -8.54 -0.19
N ALA A 298 18.98 -8.14 -1.00
CA ALA A 298 19.19 -7.28 -2.16
C ALA A 298 19.71 -5.90 -1.73
N ILE A 299 19.08 -5.31 -0.72
CA ILE A 299 19.47 -4.02 -0.12
C ILE A 299 20.86 -4.14 0.53
N TYR A 300 21.15 -5.25 1.21
CA TYR A 300 22.47 -5.48 1.79
C TYR A 300 23.58 -5.46 0.74
N LEU A 301 23.35 -6.04 -0.45
CA LEU A 301 24.30 -6.00 -1.57
C LEU A 301 24.43 -4.60 -2.18
N ALA A 302 23.31 -3.91 -2.36
CA ALA A 302 23.26 -2.66 -3.10
C ALA A 302 22.31 -1.65 -2.40
N PRO A 303 22.73 -1.04 -1.27
CA PRO A 303 21.88 -0.20 -0.43
C PRO A 303 21.36 1.08 -1.12
N GLU A 304 22.03 1.51 -2.17
CA GLU A 304 21.70 2.71 -2.96
C GLU A 304 20.67 2.44 -4.08
N GLN A 305 20.28 1.18 -4.27
CA GLN A 305 19.30 0.83 -5.31
C GLN A 305 17.89 1.12 -4.82
N PRO A 306 17.13 2.01 -5.51
CA PRO A 306 15.83 2.43 -5.02
C PRO A 306 14.74 1.34 -5.14
N LEU A 307 14.78 0.49 -6.17
CA LEU A 307 13.73 -0.51 -6.41
C LEU A 307 13.57 -1.56 -5.30
N PRO A 308 14.65 -2.15 -4.75
CA PRO A 308 14.52 -3.05 -3.60
C PRO A 308 13.94 -2.35 -2.36
N LEU A 309 14.29 -1.07 -2.13
CA LEU A 309 13.76 -0.27 -1.02
C LEU A 309 12.26 -0.01 -1.16
N LEU A 310 11.81 0.38 -2.36
CA LEU A 310 10.40 0.58 -2.65
C LEU A 310 9.61 -0.72 -2.53
N SER A 311 10.12 -1.83 -3.09
CA SER A 311 9.43 -3.12 -2.96
C SER A 311 9.38 -3.63 -1.53
N LEU A 312 10.36 -3.28 -0.70
CA LEU A 312 10.32 -3.57 0.74
C LEU A 312 9.27 -2.73 1.45
N ALA A 313 9.16 -1.44 1.09
CA ALA A 313 8.13 -0.55 1.63
C ALA A 313 6.72 -1.03 1.23
N ASP A 314 6.49 -1.32 -0.05
CA ASP A 314 5.23 -1.89 -0.55
C ASP A 314 4.86 -3.18 0.19
N LEU A 315 5.86 -4.04 0.47
CA LEU A 315 5.64 -5.26 1.25
C LEU A 315 5.20 -4.96 2.68
N PHE A 316 5.81 -3.96 3.34
CA PHE A 316 5.40 -3.54 4.67
C PHE A 316 4.02 -2.89 4.69
N GLU A 317 3.61 -2.12 3.68
CA GLU A 317 2.25 -1.60 3.53
C GLU A 317 1.23 -2.74 3.41
N ASN A 318 1.48 -3.73 2.55
CA ASN A 318 0.64 -4.91 2.40
C ASN A 318 0.50 -5.71 3.72
N LEU A 319 1.56 -5.73 4.54
CA LEU A 319 1.56 -6.32 5.87
C LEU A 319 0.95 -5.41 6.94
N LYS A 320 0.41 -4.24 6.57
CA LYS A 320 -0.14 -3.21 7.48
C LYS A 320 0.87 -2.74 8.53
N LYS A 321 2.12 -2.52 8.10
CA LYS A 321 3.23 -2.03 8.92
C LYS A 321 3.78 -0.68 8.42
N PRO A 322 2.94 0.38 8.34
CA PRO A 322 3.36 1.68 7.81
C PRO A 322 4.61 2.27 8.48
N PRO A 323 4.90 2.08 9.81
CA PRO A 323 6.14 2.58 10.38
C PRO A 323 7.41 1.95 9.78
N LEU A 324 7.34 0.71 9.29
CA LEU A 324 8.46 0.04 8.63
C LEU A 324 8.56 0.46 7.16
N ALA A 325 7.42 0.68 6.49
CA ALA A 325 7.39 1.23 5.13
C ALA A 325 8.04 2.61 5.09
N ILE A 326 7.68 3.53 5.99
CA ILE A 326 8.30 4.86 6.12
C ILE A 326 9.82 4.76 6.22
N LYS A 327 10.34 3.88 7.10
CA LYS A 327 11.80 3.68 7.25
C LYS A 327 12.48 3.17 5.97
N ALA A 328 11.77 2.42 5.14
CA ALA A 328 12.30 1.97 3.86
C ALA A 328 12.26 3.09 2.82
N TYR A 329 11.20 3.89 2.76
CA TYR A 329 11.09 5.06 1.89
C TYR A 329 12.14 6.13 2.21
N GLU A 330 12.43 6.39 3.48
CA GLU A 330 13.47 7.33 3.93
C GLU A 330 14.86 7.02 3.35
N LYS A 331 15.15 5.72 3.11
CA LYS A 331 16.43 5.27 2.57
C LYS A 331 16.57 5.43 1.05
N VAL A 332 15.48 5.76 0.33
CA VAL A 332 15.54 5.97 -1.11
C VAL A 332 16.41 7.21 -1.39
N PRO A 333 17.48 7.10 -2.24
CA PRO A 333 18.39 8.22 -2.50
C PRO A 333 17.66 9.44 -3.05
N GLU A 334 18.09 10.63 -2.61
CA GLU A 334 17.44 11.90 -2.99
C GLU A 334 17.54 12.19 -4.48
N GLU A 335 18.63 11.78 -5.12
CA GLU A 335 18.85 11.96 -6.56
C GLU A 335 18.05 10.96 -7.41
N SER A 336 17.42 9.98 -6.79
CA SER A 336 16.62 8.98 -7.50
C SER A 336 15.37 9.60 -8.10
N PRO A 337 15.06 9.30 -9.38
CA PRO A 337 13.76 9.68 -9.95
C PRO A 337 12.55 9.15 -9.18
N LEU A 338 12.76 8.11 -8.36
CA LEU A 338 11.74 7.48 -7.55
C LEU A 338 11.57 8.10 -6.16
N ARG A 339 12.49 9.01 -5.75
CA ARG A 339 12.47 9.67 -4.44
C ARG A 339 11.14 10.37 -4.17
N ARG A 340 10.68 11.15 -5.15
CA ARG A 340 9.42 11.87 -5.05
C ARG A 340 8.22 10.93 -4.76
N ASN A 341 8.15 9.78 -5.45
CA ASN A 341 7.08 8.82 -5.21
C ASN A 341 7.18 8.22 -3.81
N ALA A 342 8.39 7.90 -3.35
CA ALA A 342 8.63 7.45 -1.98
C ALA A 342 8.14 8.48 -0.95
N GLU A 343 8.40 9.77 -1.17
CA GLU A 343 7.97 10.84 -0.27
C GLU A 343 6.45 11.02 -0.22
N ILE A 344 5.75 10.84 -1.34
CA ILE A 344 4.29 10.88 -1.37
C ILE A 344 3.71 9.69 -0.59
N GLN A 345 4.22 8.47 -0.81
CA GLN A 345 3.75 7.30 -0.08
C GLN A 345 4.05 7.41 1.42
N MET A 346 5.24 7.88 1.78
CA MET A 346 5.59 8.15 3.19
C MET A 346 4.60 9.10 3.86
N ALA A 347 4.15 10.14 3.15
CA ALA A 347 3.15 11.06 3.68
C ALA A 347 1.77 10.39 3.84
N MET A 348 1.38 9.51 2.92
CA MET A 348 0.14 8.73 3.05
C MET A 348 0.21 7.75 4.23
N ASP A 349 1.36 7.13 4.45
CA ASP A 349 1.59 6.27 5.63
C ASP A 349 1.53 7.05 6.94
N LEU A 350 2.08 8.29 6.97
CA LEU A 350 1.95 9.18 8.12
C LEU A 350 0.49 9.51 8.44
N ASP A 351 -0.33 9.77 7.41
CA ASP A 351 -1.76 10.01 7.59
C ASP A 351 -2.49 8.77 8.13
N THR A 352 -2.14 7.58 7.63
CA THR A 352 -2.65 6.30 8.15
C THR A 352 -2.32 6.06 9.63
N LEU A 353 -1.23 6.63 10.11
CA LEU A 353 -0.80 6.60 11.53
C LEU A 353 -1.39 7.74 12.37
N ASP A 354 -2.42 8.44 11.90
CA ASP A 354 -2.99 9.65 12.53
C ASP A 354 -2.01 10.83 12.72
N LYS A 355 -0.85 10.80 12.01
CA LYS A 355 0.14 11.89 11.98
C LYS A 355 -0.14 12.87 10.84
N SER A 356 -1.38 13.29 10.72
CA SER A 356 -1.86 14.04 9.55
C SER A 356 -1.26 15.42 9.40
N GLU A 357 -0.90 16.08 10.50
CA GLU A 357 -0.21 17.37 10.42
C GLU A 357 1.21 17.21 9.86
N GLU A 358 1.90 16.10 10.20
CA GLU A 358 3.20 15.77 9.60
C GLU A 358 3.04 15.45 8.11
N ALA A 359 2.05 14.63 7.75
CA ALA A 359 1.71 14.29 6.37
C ALA A 359 1.39 15.54 5.53
N LYS A 360 0.51 16.42 6.04
CA LYS A 360 0.12 17.68 5.42
C LYS A 360 1.35 18.58 5.17
N ALA A 361 2.15 18.81 6.20
CA ALA A 361 3.35 19.65 6.10
C ALA A 361 4.34 19.10 5.06
N HIS A 362 4.54 17.78 5.03
CA HIS A 362 5.42 17.13 4.06
C HIS A 362 4.91 17.30 2.62
N LEU A 363 3.63 17.03 2.37
CA LEU A 363 3.03 17.20 1.04
C LEU A 363 2.97 18.66 0.60
N GLN A 364 2.71 19.60 1.52
CA GLN A 364 2.75 21.03 1.23
C GLN A 364 4.14 21.46 0.75
N LYS A 365 5.20 20.93 1.37
CA LYS A 365 6.58 21.18 0.93
C LYS A 365 6.80 20.65 -0.48
N LEU A 366 6.39 19.41 -0.77
CA LEU A 366 6.52 18.84 -2.12
C LEU A 366 5.79 19.66 -3.19
N VAL A 367 4.56 20.09 -2.89
CA VAL A 367 3.78 20.95 -3.81
C VAL A 367 4.41 22.34 -3.96
N ALA A 368 5.03 22.91 -2.91
CA ALA A 368 5.73 24.19 -3.02
C ALA A 368 6.99 24.08 -3.90
N GLU A 369 7.74 22.99 -3.79
CA GLU A 369 8.93 22.74 -4.61
C GLU A 369 8.57 22.45 -6.08
N ARG A 370 7.43 21.80 -6.33
CA ARG A 370 6.95 21.41 -7.66
C ARG A 370 5.45 21.68 -7.80
N PRO A 371 5.07 22.96 -8.08
CA PRO A 371 3.66 23.36 -8.10
C PRO A 371 2.80 22.61 -9.14
N ASN A 372 3.40 22.06 -10.19
CA ASN A 372 2.71 21.31 -11.25
C ASN A 372 2.66 19.80 -10.98
N ASP A 373 3.02 19.37 -9.79
CA ASP A 373 3.03 17.95 -9.42
C ASP A 373 1.62 17.47 -9.05
N LEU A 374 0.92 16.94 -10.05
CA LEU A 374 -0.47 16.49 -9.90
C LEU A 374 -0.66 15.35 -8.88
N GLU A 375 0.34 14.48 -8.71
CA GLU A 375 0.23 13.38 -7.74
C GLU A 375 0.41 13.88 -6.30
N ALA A 376 1.36 14.79 -6.06
CA ALA A 376 1.52 15.42 -4.75
C ALA A 376 0.30 16.28 -4.39
N ILE A 377 -0.28 17.00 -5.36
CA ILE A 377 -1.53 17.75 -5.21
C ILE A 377 -2.68 16.81 -4.86
N MET A 378 -2.82 15.69 -5.56
CA MET A 378 -3.85 14.70 -5.30
C MET A 378 -3.71 14.11 -3.88
N ALA A 379 -2.50 13.74 -3.49
CA ALA A 379 -2.23 13.22 -2.15
C ALA A 379 -2.55 14.23 -1.06
N LEU A 380 -2.13 15.50 -1.22
CA LEU A 380 -2.45 16.57 -0.28
C LEU A 380 -3.96 16.81 -0.18
N GLY A 381 -4.66 16.84 -1.31
CA GLY A 381 -6.12 16.98 -1.34
C GLY A 381 -6.83 15.85 -0.60
N ASN A 382 -6.36 14.61 -0.76
CA ASN A 382 -6.91 13.45 -0.05
C ASN A 382 -6.71 13.55 1.48
N VAL A 383 -5.52 13.94 1.94
CA VAL A 383 -5.24 14.16 3.38
C VAL A 383 -6.14 15.25 3.95
N LEU A 384 -6.26 16.41 3.27
CA LEU A 384 -7.13 17.51 3.70
C LEU A 384 -8.59 17.08 3.77
N ARG A 385 -9.08 16.35 2.76
CA ARG A 385 -10.45 15.82 2.72
C ARG A 385 -10.71 14.83 3.85
N GLY A 386 -9.80 13.90 4.10
CA GLY A 386 -9.89 12.93 5.20
C GLY A 386 -9.96 13.62 6.57
N ARG A 387 -9.31 14.78 6.72
CA ARG A 387 -9.33 15.59 7.95
C ARG A 387 -10.45 16.64 7.99
N LYS A 388 -11.38 16.58 7.04
CA LYS A 388 -12.54 17.48 6.95
C LYS A 388 -12.15 18.97 6.74
N ASP A 389 -10.92 19.25 6.27
CA ASP A 389 -10.50 20.57 5.79
C ASP A 389 -11.00 20.75 4.35
N PHE A 390 -12.31 20.93 4.21
CA PHE A 390 -12.97 20.91 2.90
C PHE A 390 -12.65 22.13 2.05
N SER A 391 -12.47 23.30 2.67
CA SER A 391 -12.03 24.50 1.99
C SER A 391 -10.61 24.35 1.43
N GLY A 392 -9.65 23.94 2.28
CA GLY A 392 -8.27 23.68 1.86
C GLY A 392 -8.17 22.59 0.80
N CYS A 393 -9.02 21.56 0.90
CA CYS A 393 -9.17 20.50 -0.09
C CYS A 393 -9.61 21.06 -1.46
N ALA A 394 -10.64 21.89 -1.50
CA ALA A 394 -11.13 22.51 -2.74
C ALA A 394 -10.07 23.42 -3.38
N ASP A 395 -9.33 24.18 -2.57
CA ASP A 395 -8.26 25.06 -3.04
C ASP A 395 -7.11 24.28 -3.69
N ILE A 396 -6.66 23.18 -3.06
CA ILE A 396 -5.53 22.42 -3.61
C ILE A 396 -5.92 21.68 -4.90
N TYR A 397 -7.14 21.11 -4.98
CA TYR A 397 -7.61 20.52 -6.23
C TYR A 397 -7.81 21.56 -7.34
N SER A 398 -8.20 22.80 -7.00
CA SER A 398 -8.29 23.90 -7.97
C SER A 398 -6.93 24.20 -8.59
N LYS A 399 -5.86 24.26 -7.78
CA LYS A 399 -4.48 24.37 -8.30
C LYS A 399 -4.12 23.22 -9.23
N GLY A 400 -4.56 22.01 -8.91
CA GLY A 400 -4.35 20.84 -9.78
C GLY A 400 -5.04 20.98 -11.13
N ILE A 401 -6.29 21.43 -11.14
CA ILE A 401 -7.06 21.64 -12.36
C ILE A 401 -6.47 22.79 -13.21
N ASP A 402 -6.04 23.88 -12.59
CA ASP A 402 -5.38 24.99 -13.28
C ASP A 402 -4.08 24.52 -13.98
N ASN A 403 -3.36 23.59 -13.38
CA ASN A 403 -2.13 23.00 -13.95
C ASN A 403 -2.39 22.02 -15.10
N ILE A 404 -3.57 21.41 -15.18
CA ILE A 404 -3.91 20.44 -16.24
C ILE A 404 -4.06 21.13 -17.60
N GLY A 405 -4.60 22.35 -17.63
CA GLY A 405 -4.83 23.12 -18.86
C GLY A 405 -5.94 22.53 -19.75
N HIS A 406 -5.67 21.44 -20.43
CA HIS A 406 -6.68 20.73 -21.24
C HIS A 406 -6.98 19.36 -20.59
N PRO A 407 -8.06 19.25 -19.82
CA PRO A 407 -8.40 18.02 -19.13
C PRO A 407 -8.86 16.92 -20.10
N ASP A 408 -8.49 15.70 -19.81
CA ASP A 408 -8.89 14.49 -20.52
C ASP A 408 -9.36 13.41 -19.54
N LYS A 409 -9.71 12.22 -20.03
CA LYS A 409 -10.29 11.15 -19.22
C LYS A 409 -9.51 10.84 -17.92
N PRO A 410 -8.18 10.73 -17.84
CA PRO A 410 -7.44 10.49 -16.59
C PRO A 410 -7.61 11.58 -15.53
N ASN A 411 -8.09 12.77 -15.89
CA ASN A 411 -8.19 13.91 -14.98
C ASN A 411 -9.52 14.00 -14.22
N TRP A 412 -10.50 13.13 -14.52
CA TRP A 412 -11.80 13.12 -13.84
C TRP A 412 -11.71 13.12 -12.30
N PRO A 413 -10.67 12.48 -11.64
CA PRO A 413 -10.62 12.44 -10.18
C PRO A 413 -10.44 13.81 -9.54
N PHE A 414 -9.77 14.77 -10.21
CA PHE A 414 -9.60 16.11 -9.69
C PHE A 414 -10.93 16.83 -9.53
N TYR A 415 -11.81 16.75 -10.53
CA TYR A 415 -13.14 17.32 -10.49
C TYR A 415 -14.04 16.56 -9.50
N TYR A 416 -14.00 15.26 -9.49
CA TYR A 416 -14.76 14.44 -8.55
C TYR A 416 -14.46 14.78 -7.09
N PHE A 417 -13.19 14.76 -6.71
CA PHE A 417 -12.80 15.04 -5.34
C PHE A 417 -12.98 16.51 -4.96
N ARG A 418 -12.76 17.46 -5.88
CA ARG A 418 -13.10 18.86 -5.62
C ARG A 418 -14.59 19.04 -5.44
N GLY A 419 -15.40 18.39 -6.25
CA GLY A 419 -16.86 18.37 -6.12
C GLY A 419 -17.31 17.87 -4.75
N ILE A 420 -16.72 16.78 -4.24
CA ILE A 420 -16.96 16.29 -2.88
C ILE A 420 -16.59 17.37 -1.84
N CYS A 421 -15.42 18.01 -1.98
CA CYS A 421 -15.00 19.04 -1.05
C CYS A 421 -15.96 20.24 -1.04
N PHE A 422 -16.43 20.69 -2.21
CA PHE A 422 -17.43 21.75 -2.31
C PHE A 422 -18.78 21.34 -1.72
N GLU A 423 -19.22 20.10 -1.93
CA GLU A 423 -20.49 19.63 -1.34
C GLU A 423 -20.40 19.63 0.19
N ARG A 424 -19.33 19.06 0.75
CA ARG A 424 -19.10 19.02 2.20
C ARG A 424 -18.90 20.41 2.80
N ASP A 425 -18.40 21.38 2.03
CA ASP A 425 -18.30 22.80 2.38
C ASP A 425 -19.59 23.60 2.09
N LYS A 426 -20.69 22.89 1.77
CA LYS A 426 -22.02 23.47 1.50
C LYS A 426 -22.08 24.41 0.28
N GLN A 427 -21.19 24.24 -0.68
CA GLN A 427 -21.11 24.98 -1.94
C GLN A 427 -21.69 24.17 -3.11
N TRP A 428 -22.94 23.70 -2.98
CA TRP A 428 -23.57 22.74 -3.88
C TRP A 428 -23.46 23.10 -5.38
N SER A 429 -23.73 24.34 -5.75
CA SER A 429 -23.68 24.74 -7.18
C SER A 429 -22.30 24.50 -7.82
N LYS A 430 -21.21 24.63 -7.05
CA LYS A 430 -19.86 24.33 -7.52
C LYS A 430 -19.62 22.81 -7.54
N ALA A 431 -20.09 22.12 -6.52
CA ALA A 431 -20.01 20.67 -6.43
C ALA A 431 -20.67 19.98 -7.63
N GLU A 432 -21.92 20.38 -7.93
CA GLU A 432 -22.69 19.85 -9.05
C GLU A 432 -21.99 20.09 -10.40
N ALA A 433 -21.45 21.31 -10.60
CA ALA A 433 -20.70 21.63 -11.82
C ALA A 433 -19.47 20.72 -11.98
N ASP A 434 -18.71 20.50 -10.91
CA ASP A 434 -17.53 19.65 -10.93
C ASP A 434 -17.87 18.16 -11.15
N LEU A 435 -18.93 17.66 -10.49
CA LEU A 435 -19.37 16.27 -10.69
C LEU A 435 -19.85 16.02 -12.13
N LYS A 436 -20.54 17.01 -12.73
CA LYS A 436 -20.92 16.97 -14.15
C LYS A 436 -19.69 16.97 -15.06
N GLU A 437 -18.68 17.81 -14.77
CA GLU A 437 -17.45 17.84 -15.55
C GLU A 437 -16.69 16.51 -15.44
N ALA A 438 -16.64 15.91 -14.25
CA ALA A 438 -16.07 14.58 -14.08
C ALA A 438 -16.77 13.54 -14.98
N LEU A 439 -18.09 13.62 -15.18
CA LEU A 439 -18.85 12.77 -16.10
C LEU A 439 -18.63 13.12 -17.58
N VAL A 440 -18.35 14.40 -17.91
CA VAL A 440 -17.93 14.75 -19.28
C VAL A 440 -16.62 14.05 -19.61
N LEU A 441 -15.67 14.04 -18.68
CA LEU A 441 -14.37 13.37 -18.88
C LEU A 441 -14.48 11.83 -18.85
N TYR A 442 -15.36 11.31 -18.02
CA TYR A 442 -15.59 9.87 -17.90
C TYR A 442 -17.08 9.55 -17.68
N PRO A 443 -17.89 9.44 -18.77
CA PRO A 443 -19.36 9.39 -18.70
C PRO A 443 -19.94 8.25 -17.86
N ASP A 444 -19.26 7.09 -17.84
CA ASP A 444 -19.73 5.91 -17.12
C ASP A 444 -18.94 5.64 -15.82
N GLN A 445 -18.37 6.65 -15.19
CA GLN A 445 -17.64 6.46 -13.95
C GLN A 445 -18.60 6.18 -12.78
N PRO A 446 -18.63 4.94 -12.22
CA PRO A 446 -19.70 4.53 -11.30
C PRO A 446 -19.74 5.32 -10.00
N HIS A 447 -18.58 5.73 -9.44
CA HIS A 447 -18.56 6.52 -8.21
C HIS A 447 -19.09 7.94 -8.42
N VAL A 448 -18.84 8.55 -9.59
CA VAL A 448 -19.36 9.90 -9.91
C VAL A 448 -20.85 9.83 -10.17
N LEU A 449 -21.32 8.83 -10.96
CA LEU A 449 -22.75 8.58 -11.20
C LEU A 449 -23.50 8.39 -9.88
N ASN A 450 -22.94 7.57 -8.99
CA ASN A 450 -23.51 7.32 -7.68
C ASN A 450 -23.57 8.59 -6.83
N TYR A 451 -22.47 9.31 -6.73
CA TYR A 451 -22.38 10.48 -5.85
C TYR A 451 -23.33 11.61 -6.30
N LEU A 452 -23.33 11.93 -7.60
CA LEU A 452 -24.21 12.97 -8.14
C LEU A 452 -25.68 12.55 -8.06
N GLY A 453 -25.99 11.31 -8.45
CA GLY A 453 -27.35 10.78 -8.40
C GLY A 453 -27.91 10.74 -6.98
N TYR A 454 -27.11 10.24 -6.02
CA TYR A 454 -27.46 10.23 -4.59
C TYR A 454 -27.73 11.65 -4.07
N SER A 455 -26.82 12.60 -4.36
CA SER A 455 -26.97 13.98 -3.89
C SER A 455 -28.21 14.65 -4.43
N TRP A 456 -28.62 14.39 -5.68
CA TRP A 456 -29.87 14.90 -6.24
C TRP A 456 -31.10 14.30 -5.58
N ILE A 457 -31.10 12.99 -5.37
CA ILE A 457 -32.21 12.28 -4.70
C ILE A 457 -32.38 12.76 -3.26
N ASP A 458 -31.27 12.90 -2.54
CA ASP A 458 -31.32 13.35 -1.14
C ASP A 458 -31.84 14.78 -1.02
N GLN A 459 -31.52 15.66 -1.96
CA GLN A 459 -32.04 17.02 -2.05
C GLN A 459 -33.46 17.11 -2.65
N GLY A 460 -34.03 16.02 -3.14
CA GLY A 460 -35.36 15.99 -3.77
C GLY A 460 -35.43 16.65 -5.15
N VAL A 461 -34.28 16.74 -5.86
CA VAL A 461 -34.19 17.34 -7.20
C VAL A 461 -33.75 16.26 -8.22
N HIS A 462 -34.10 16.44 -9.49
CA HIS A 462 -33.71 15.54 -10.58
C HIS A 462 -33.90 14.03 -10.30
N LEU A 463 -35.00 13.65 -9.61
CA LEU A 463 -35.23 12.33 -9.07
C LEU A 463 -35.10 11.21 -10.12
N ASP A 464 -35.72 11.37 -11.29
CA ASP A 464 -35.67 10.36 -12.36
C ASP A 464 -34.27 10.20 -12.95
N GLU A 465 -33.53 11.28 -13.08
CA GLU A 465 -32.16 11.25 -13.62
C GLU A 465 -31.21 10.66 -12.58
N GLY A 466 -31.30 11.08 -11.32
CA GLY A 466 -30.56 10.53 -10.20
C GLY A 466 -30.77 9.02 -10.04
N MET A 467 -32.01 8.55 -10.12
CA MET A 467 -32.35 7.13 -10.09
C MET A 467 -31.65 6.35 -11.22
N ARG A 468 -31.72 6.85 -12.47
CA ARG A 468 -31.04 6.20 -13.62
C ARG A 468 -29.52 6.15 -13.43
N MET A 469 -28.91 7.21 -12.89
CA MET A 469 -27.48 7.27 -12.62
C MET A 469 -27.06 6.21 -11.58
N ILE A 470 -27.78 6.12 -10.47
CA ILE A 470 -27.49 5.14 -9.41
C ILE A 470 -27.69 3.72 -9.92
N GLN A 471 -28.78 3.44 -10.66
CA GLN A 471 -29.02 2.15 -11.30
C GLN A 471 -27.85 1.76 -12.21
N ARG A 472 -27.37 2.70 -13.04
CA ARG A 472 -26.22 2.48 -13.91
C ARG A 472 -24.93 2.21 -13.13
N ALA A 473 -24.74 2.87 -11.97
CA ALA A 473 -23.61 2.61 -11.09
C ALA A 473 -23.68 1.20 -10.48
N VAL A 474 -24.86 0.74 -10.03
CA VAL A 474 -25.07 -0.62 -9.50
C VAL A 474 -24.83 -1.68 -10.57
N GLU A 475 -25.29 -1.47 -11.81
CA GLU A 475 -25.01 -2.40 -12.93
C GLU A 475 -23.50 -2.66 -13.11
N GLN A 476 -22.67 -1.62 -12.92
CA GLN A 476 -21.22 -1.71 -13.07
C GLN A 476 -20.51 -2.23 -11.81
N ARG A 477 -21.10 -1.98 -10.64
CA ARG A 477 -20.53 -2.32 -9.33
C ARG A 477 -21.57 -2.97 -8.42
N PRO A 478 -22.10 -4.17 -8.76
CA PRO A 478 -23.17 -4.82 -8.01
C PRO A 478 -22.77 -5.32 -6.61
N ASP A 479 -21.47 -5.42 -6.35
CA ASP A 479 -20.91 -5.86 -5.07
C ASP A 479 -20.30 -4.70 -4.24
N ASP A 480 -20.51 -3.46 -4.65
CA ASP A 480 -20.14 -2.28 -3.87
C ASP A 480 -21.32 -1.88 -2.96
N GLY A 481 -21.20 -2.20 -1.65
CA GLY A 481 -22.27 -1.98 -0.67
C GLY A 481 -22.71 -0.52 -0.56
N TYR A 482 -21.81 0.46 -0.77
CA TYR A 482 -22.15 1.89 -0.75
C TYR A 482 -22.99 2.30 -1.96
N ILE A 483 -22.69 1.75 -3.13
CA ILE A 483 -23.46 2.02 -4.36
C ILE A 483 -24.84 1.34 -4.28
N VAL A 484 -24.89 0.12 -3.75
CA VAL A 484 -26.14 -0.62 -3.55
C VAL A 484 -27.03 0.07 -2.49
N ASP A 485 -26.45 0.59 -1.41
CA ASP A 485 -27.14 1.42 -0.40
C ASP A 485 -27.79 2.65 -1.03
N SER A 486 -27.03 3.36 -1.87
CA SER A 486 -27.55 4.54 -2.57
C SER A 486 -28.78 4.23 -3.42
N LEU A 487 -28.82 3.04 -4.05
CA LEU A 487 -30.02 2.61 -4.79
C LEU A 487 -31.20 2.33 -3.86
N GLY A 488 -30.95 1.63 -2.75
CA GLY A 488 -31.98 1.37 -1.74
C GLY A 488 -32.51 2.66 -1.14
N TRP A 489 -31.64 3.61 -0.80
CA TRP A 489 -32.01 4.94 -0.32
C TRP A 489 -32.82 5.74 -1.37
N ALA A 490 -32.43 5.66 -2.64
CA ALA A 490 -33.18 6.28 -3.73
C ALA A 490 -34.62 5.74 -3.84
N TYR A 491 -34.81 4.43 -3.72
CA TYR A 491 -36.15 3.83 -3.66
C TYR A 491 -36.92 4.29 -2.42
N PHE A 492 -36.29 4.37 -1.26
CA PHE A 492 -36.90 4.87 -0.04
C PHE A 492 -37.38 6.33 -0.21
N ARG A 493 -36.53 7.21 -0.70
CA ARG A 493 -36.84 8.65 -0.92
C ARG A 493 -37.93 8.86 -1.97
N THR A 494 -38.09 7.94 -2.92
CA THR A 494 -39.16 7.96 -3.93
C THR A 494 -40.41 7.18 -3.53
N GLY A 495 -40.47 6.63 -2.31
CA GLY A 495 -41.64 5.97 -1.75
C GLY A 495 -41.81 4.50 -2.15
N ASN A 496 -40.89 3.90 -2.89
CA ASN A 496 -40.90 2.48 -3.23
C ASN A 496 -40.22 1.66 -2.11
N ASN A 497 -40.90 1.54 -0.98
CA ASN A 497 -40.31 0.99 0.24
C ASN A 497 -39.98 -0.51 0.14
N ASP A 498 -40.70 -1.30 -0.67
CA ASP A 498 -40.41 -2.73 -0.85
C ASP A 498 -39.10 -2.95 -1.60
N GLU A 499 -38.84 -2.21 -2.69
CA GLU A 499 -37.54 -2.26 -3.38
C GLU A 499 -36.43 -1.64 -2.52
N ALA A 500 -36.73 -0.63 -1.71
CA ALA A 500 -35.77 -0.07 -0.76
C ALA A 500 -35.26 -1.14 0.20
N VAL A 501 -36.16 -1.89 0.85
CA VAL A 501 -35.80 -2.99 1.76
C VAL A 501 -34.91 -4.00 1.06
N LYS A 502 -35.29 -4.47 -0.12
CA LYS A 502 -34.55 -5.48 -0.88
C LYS A 502 -33.09 -5.05 -1.17
N HIS A 503 -32.90 -3.79 -1.61
CA HIS A 503 -31.56 -3.29 -1.92
C HIS A 503 -30.75 -2.97 -0.66
N LEU A 504 -31.37 -2.45 0.40
CA LEU A 504 -30.71 -2.16 1.66
C LEU A 504 -30.33 -3.42 2.43
N GLU A 505 -31.15 -4.49 2.38
CA GLU A 505 -30.75 -5.82 2.89
C GLU A 505 -29.48 -6.31 2.18
N ARG A 506 -29.42 -6.18 0.84
CA ARG A 506 -28.21 -6.52 0.10
C ARG A 506 -27.01 -5.62 0.45
N ALA A 507 -27.22 -4.35 0.68
CA ALA A 507 -26.15 -3.42 1.08
C ALA A 507 -25.57 -3.80 2.46
N VAL A 508 -26.43 -4.16 3.44
CA VAL A 508 -26.01 -4.65 4.76
C VAL A 508 -25.25 -5.97 4.65
N GLU A 509 -25.66 -6.91 3.76
CA GLU A 509 -24.88 -8.14 3.52
C GLU A 509 -23.46 -7.84 3.02
N LEU A 510 -23.30 -6.80 2.19
CA LEU A 510 -22.02 -6.40 1.62
C LEU A 510 -21.15 -5.59 2.61
N LYS A 511 -21.80 -4.80 3.48
CA LYS A 511 -21.17 -3.88 4.44
C LYS A 511 -21.90 -3.90 5.79
N PRO A 512 -21.84 -5.00 6.54
CA PRO A 512 -22.58 -5.13 7.80
C PRO A 512 -22.09 -4.18 8.91
N GLU A 513 -20.83 -3.72 8.81
CA GLU A 513 -20.19 -2.84 9.79
C GLU A 513 -20.41 -1.34 9.53
N ASP A 514 -21.16 -0.96 8.51
CA ASP A 514 -21.40 0.46 8.21
C ASP A 514 -22.63 0.99 8.95
N PRO A 515 -22.51 2.03 9.81
CA PRO A 515 -23.64 2.55 10.60
C PRO A 515 -24.71 3.20 9.74
N THR A 516 -24.35 3.88 8.63
CA THR A 516 -25.29 4.57 7.76
C THR A 516 -26.17 3.59 7.00
N ILE A 517 -25.57 2.52 6.46
CA ILE A 517 -26.30 1.49 5.73
C ILE A 517 -27.30 0.76 6.65
N ASN A 518 -26.90 0.48 7.90
CA ASN A 518 -27.79 -0.13 8.89
C ASN A 518 -28.92 0.84 9.30
N ASP A 519 -28.65 2.15 9.42
CA ASP A 519 -29.68 3.16 9.71
C ASP A 519 -30.69 3.25 8.57
N HIS A 520 -30.23 3.30 7.32
CA HIS A 520 -31.10 3.32 6.13
C HIS A 520 -32.01 2.08 6.05
N LEU A 521 -31.48 0.89 6.33
CA LEU A 521 -32.29 -0.33 6.37
C LEU A 521 -33.33 -0.27 7.49
N GLY A 522 -32.98 0.27 8.66
CA GLY A 522 -33.93 0.52 9.75
C GLY A 522 -35.09 1.42 9.33
N ASP A 523 -34.79 2.51 8.61
CA ASP A 523 -35.80 3.43 8.09
C ASP A 523 -36.74 2.74 7.09
N ALA A 524 -36.18 1.93 6.18
CA ALA A 524 -36.95 1.18 5.20
C ALA A 524 -37.84 0.11 5.87
N TYR A 525 -37.35 -0.65 6.83
CA TYR A 525 -38.14 -1.60 7.60
C TYR A 525 -39.30 -0.94 8.34
N TRP A 526 -39.06 0.23 8.94
CA TRP A 526 -40.11 0.97 9.63
C TRP A 526 -41.26 1.33 8.67
N LYS A 527 -40.94 1.80 7.47
CA LYS A 527 -41.93 2.20 6.46
C LYS A 527 -42.77 1.04 5.92
N VAL A 528 -42.25 -0.18 5.90
CA VAL A 528 -43.01 -1.38 5.52
C VAL A 528 -43.65 -2.09 6.71
N GLY A 529 -43.63 -1.49 7.92
CA GLY A 529 -44.27 -2.03 9.12
C GLY A 529 -43.49 -3.11 9.87
N ARG A 530 -42.22 -3.39 9.46
CA ARG A 530 -41.31 -4.31 10.14
C ARG A 530 -40.61 -3.60 11.30
N THR A 531 -41.39 -3.17 12.28
CA THR A 531 -40.93 -2.26 13.34
C THR A 531 -39.90 -2.86 14.29
N LEU A 532 -39.95 -4.18 14.55
CA LEU A 532 -38.98 -4.88 15.40
C LEU A 532 -37.61 -4.94 14.70
N GLU A 533 -37.60 -5.27 13.41
CA GLU A 533 -36.38 -5.31 12.61
C GLU A 533 -35.79 -3.90 12.45
N ALA A 534 -36.63 -2.89 12.30
CA ALA A 534 -36.18 -1.50 12.25
C ALA A 534 -35.45 -1.10 13.54
N GLN A 535 -36.01 -1.39 14.71
CA GLN A 535 -35.37 -1.11 16.00
C GLN A 535 -34.06 -1.87 16.16
N PHE A 536 -34.01 -3.10 15.67
CA PHE A 536 -32.77 -3.90 15.71
C PHE A 536 -31.66 -3.27 14.86
N GLN A 537 -32.00 -2.85 13.62
CA GLN A 537 -31.02 -2.21 12.72
C GLN A 537 -30.54 -0.85 13.26
N TRP A 538 -31.43 0.00 13.78
CA TRP A 538 -31.03 1.25 14.41
C TRP A 538 -30.17 1.04 15.67
N ALA A 539 -30.46 0.01 16.49
CA ALA A 539 -29.61 -0.32 17.62
C ALA A 539 -28.21 -0.77 17.17
N HIS A 540 -28.17 -1.57 16.10
CA HIS A 540 -26.91 -2.00 15.51
C HIS A 540 -26.11 -0.82 14.92
N ALA A 541 -26.78 0.07 14.16
CA ALA A 541 -26.19 1.30 13.64
C ALA A 541 -25.58 2.18 14.74
N ARG A 542 -26.31 2.33 15.88
CA ARG A 542 -25.81 3.08 17.07
C ARG A 542 -24.51 2.47 17.61
N ASP A 543 -24.46 1.12 17.71
CA ASP A 543 -23.35 0.40 18.34
C ASP A 543 -22.09 0.35 17.43
N LEU A 544 -22.23 0.70 16.15
CA LEU A 544 -21.17 0.85 15.16
C LEU A 544 -20.45 2.21 15.20
N ASN A 545 -20.67 3.03 16.22
CA ASN A 545 -20.05 4.35 16.42
C ASN A 545 -20.26 5.32 15.24
N PRO A 546 -21.51 5.66 14.88
CA PRO A 546 -21.83 6.65 13.84
C PRO A 546 -21.30 8.03 14.20
N GLU A 547 -21.27 8.94 13.22
CA GLU A 547 -20.93 10.35 13.45
C GLU A 547 -21.89 10.97 14.51
N PRO A 548 -21.40 11.95 15.32
CA PRO A 548 -22.17 12.47 16.47
C PRO A 548 -23.57 12.97 16.15
N ASP A 549 -23.77 13.54 14.95
CA ASP A 549 -25.09 14.05 14.54
C ASP A 549 -26.03 12.93 14.10
N ASP A 550 -25.52 11.88 13.47
CA ASP A 550 -26.30 10.71 13.09
C ASP A 550 -26.63 9.86 14.32
N LEU A 551 -25.71 9.77 15.28
CA LEU A 551 -25.99 9.12 16.57
C LEU A 551 -27.21 9.73 17.28
N LYS A 552 -27.37 11.08 17.24
CA LYS A 552 -28.54 11.75 17.82
C LYS A 552 -29.83 11.35 17.11
N LYS A 553 -29.82 11.37 15.77
CA LYS A 553 -30.97 10.98 14.94
C LYS A 553 -31.38 9.52 15.20
N ILE A 554 -30.40 8.61 15.19
CA ILE A 554 -30.62 7.19 15.48
C ILE A 554 -31.21 6.99 16.88
N ALA A 555 -30.68 7.71 17.89
CA ALA A 555 -31.22 7.64 19.25
C ALA A 555 -32.66 8.17 19.37
N GLU A 556 -33.06 9.16 18.56
CA GLU A 556 -34.43 9.64 18.47
C GLU A 556 -35.34 8.60 17.80
N LYS A 557 -34.90 7.98 16.69
CA LYS A 557 -35.62 6.90 16.00
C LYS A 557 -35.89 5.70 16.91
N LEU A 558 -34.91 5.32 17.74
CA LEU A 558 -35.05 4.23 18.72
C LEU A 558 -36.10 4.54 19.81
N LYS A 559 -36.32 5.81 20.17
CA LYS A 559 -37.29 6.22 21.19
C LYS A 559 -38.71 6.37 20.66
N SER A 560 -38.87 6.96 19.48
CA SER A 560 -40.16 7.44 18.96
C SER A 560 -40.53 6.84 17.61
N GLY A 561 -39.70 6.00 17.00
CA GLY A 561 -39.83 5.59 15.62
C GLY A 561 -39.45 6.67 14.63
N LEU A 562 -39.59 6.36 13.34
CA LEU A 562 -39.38 7.34 12.27
C LEU A 562 -40.57 8.27 12.21
N LEU A 563 -40.35 9.56 12.51
CA LEU A 563 -41.39 10.60 12.42
C LEU A 563 -41.68 10.92 10.95
N ASP A 564 -42.96 10.98 10.56
CA ASP A 564 -43.33 11.44 9.22
C ASP A 564 -42.99 12.92 9.05
N GLU A 565 -42.34 13.32 7.95
CA GLU A 565 -41.94 14.71 7.66
C GLU A 565 -43.13 15.70 7.70
N THR A 566 -44.35 15.20 7.51
CA THR A 566 -45.59 15.98 7.65
C THR A 566 -45.92 16.38 9.09
N SER A 567 -45.44 15.66 10.10
CA SER A 567 -45.67 15.96 11.52
C SER A 567 -44.70 17.03 12.05
N SER A 568 -43.46 17.08 11.54
CA SER A 568 -42.45 18.06 11.97
C SER A 568 -42.78 19.51 11.49
N SER A 569 -43.36 19.66 10.30
CA SER A 569 -43.80 20.95 9.79
C SER A 569 -45.06 21.49 10.55
N ALA A 570 -45.93 20.59 11.04
CA ALA A 570 -47.12 20.98 11.82
C ALA A 570 -46.76 21.40 13.27
N GLU A 571 -45.73 20.77 13.89
CA GLU A 571 -45.23 21.19 15.21
C GLU A 571 -44.44 22.49 15.17
N ALA A 572 -43.64 22.72 14.11
CA ALA A 572 -42.93 23.98 13.91
C ALA A 572 -43.87 25.15 13.67
N ALA A 573 -45.02 24.89 13.02
CA ALA A 573 -46.10 25.90 12.82
C ALA A 573 -46.84 26.22 14.12
N LYS A 574 -46.95 25.27 15.07
CA LYS A 574 -47.61 25.50 16.36
C LYS A 574 -46.74 26.22 17.39
N LYS A 575 -45.44 26.37 17.18
CA LYS A 575 -44.49 27.07 18.07
C LYS A 575 -44.22 28.53 17.70
N LYS A 576 -44.91 29.12 16.73
CA LYS A 576 -44.86 30.59 16.55
C LYS A 576 -45.70 31.25 17.64
N PRO A 577 -45.12 32.08 18.54
CA PRO A 577 -45.93 32.86 19.49
C PRO A 577 -46.79 33.85 18.71
N GLY A 578 -48.09 33.80 18.98
CA GLY A 578 -49.00 34.83 18.48
C GLY A 578 -48.55 36.18 19.01
N ASN A 579 -48.13 37.10 18.14
CA ASN A 579 -48.08 38.51 18.45
C ASN A 579 -49.51 39.02 18.55
N GLY A 580 -49.94 39.16 19.79
CA GLY A 580 -51.13 39.93 20.10
C GLY A 580 -50.76 41.38 20.36
N GLY A 581 -51.49 42.33 19.73
CA GLY A 581 -51.60 43.67 20.13
C GLY A 581 -50.65 44.65 19.53
#